data_87153859390d670b36f9588ee0fefb21
#
_entry.id   87153859390d670b36f9588ee0fefb21
#
_cell.length_a   1.000
_cell.length_b   1.000
_cell.length_c   1.000
_cell.angle_alpha   90.00
_cell.angle_beta   90.00
_cell.angle_gamma   90.00
#
_symmetry.space_group_name_H-M   'P 1'
#
loop_
_entity.id
_entity.type
_entity.pdbx_description
1 polymer ?
#
loop_
_entity_poly.entity_id
_entity_poly.type
_entity_poly.pdbx_seq_one_letter_code
_entity_poly.pdbx_strand_id
1 'polypeptide(L)'
;MKFGMNLLLWSGGIEEEHYPVLDMLKEAGFDGVEIPLFAYDVGQCAALGKKLDELGLERTAVTVRNEEDNPISPDETVRAAGVDLNKQALDCCQALGADFLCGPFHSALGIFSGAGPTADELSWGADSMRAVAEHAATCGVTLAVEYLNRFECYFLNTAENTARFIETVDHPNCKMMYDTFHANIEEKGIADAIRACSEHTVHVHISENDRSTPGTGHVDWDTTFDTLKETGYEGWMMVEAFGLALPELAAATKIWRRMYESEEQLARDSLSFMKSEWAKRG
;
A
#
# COMPACT_ATOMS: atom_id res chain seq x y z
N MET A 1 -14.68 -6.09 8.22
CA MET A 1 -13.44 -5.29 8.31
C MET A 1 -12.29 -6.20 8.70
N LYS A 2 -11.15 -6.12 8.02
CA LYS A 2 -9.94 -6.87 8.34
C LYS A 2 -8.84 -5.91 8.81
N PHE A 3 -8.08 -6.31 9.81
CA PHE A 3 -6.99 -5.53 10.39
C PHE A 3 -5.66 -6.22 10.13
N GLY A 4 -4.74 -5.53 9.47
CA GLY A 4 -3.46 -6.08 9.10
C GLY A 4 -2.28 -5.18 9.47
N MET A 5 -1.06 -5.71 9.25
CA MET A 5 0.20 -5.02 9.51
C MET A 5 1.12 -5.14 8.30
N ASN A 6 1.60 -4.00 7.79
CA ASN A 6 2.63 -3.96 6.75
C ASN A 6 3.99 -4.32 7.36
N LEU A 7 4.68 -5.28 6.75
CA LEU A 7 5.93 -5.81 7.30
C LEU A 7 7.16 -4.99 6.97
N LEU A 8 7.03 -3.90 6.21
CA LEU A 8 8.12 -2.94 5.98
C LEU A 8 8.67 -2.32 7.27
N LEU A 9 7.91 -2.40 8.37
CA LEU A 9 8.42 -1.99 9.68
C LEU A 9 9.62 -2.83 10.14
N TRP A 10 9.72 -4.10 9.71
CA TRP A 10 10.78 -5.04 10.10
C TRP A 10 11.76 -5.36 8.97
N SER A 11 11.25 -5.56 7.74
CA SER A 11 12.07 -6.04 6.63
C SER A 11 11.49 -5.64 5.27
N GLY A 12 12.38 -5.43 4.29
CA GLY A 12 12.02 -5.30 2.87
C GLY A 12 11.78 -6.63 2.17
N GLY A 13 11.94 -7.74 2.88
CA GLY A 13 11.73 -9.10 2.42
C GLY A 13 11.55 -10.06 3.59
N ILE A 14 10.60 -10.98 3.52
CA ILE A 14 10.25 -11.87 4.63
C ILE A 14 10.86 -13.25 4.41
N GLU A 15 11.86 -13.57 5.24
CA GLU A 15 12.57 -14.84 5.29
C GLU A 15 12.28 -15.59 6.62
N GLU A 16 12.80 -16.81 6.78
CA GLU A 16 12.56 -17.63 7.98
C GLU A 16 12.93 -16.93 9.30
N GLU A 17 13.95 -16.09 9.28
CA GLU A 17 14.35 -15.29 10.46
C GLU A 17 13.27 -14.31 10.94
N HIS A 18 12.33 -13.93 10.06
CA HIS A 18 11.20 -13.04 10.37
C HIS A 18 9.95 -13.79 10.85
N TYR A 19 9.92 -15.14 10.82
CA TYR A 19 8.75 -15.92 11.25
C TYR A 19 8.30 -15.63 12.69
N PRO A 20 9.20 -15.37 13.66
CA PRO A 20 8.77 -14.92 14.99
C PRO A 20 7.92 -13.65 15.00
N VAL A 21 8.10 -12.75 14.01
CA VAL A 21 7.24 -11.56 13.85
C VAL A 21 5.84 -11.97 13.42
N LEU A 22 5.72 -12.94 12.50
CA LEU A 22 4.42 -13.45 12.06
C LEU A 22 3.67 -14.12 13.22
N ASP A 23 4.36 -14.93 14.03
CA ASP A 23 3.81 -15.56 15.22
C ASP A 23 3.30 -14.50 16.21
N MET A 24 4.10 -13.47 16.50
CA MET A 24 3.73 -12.35 17.37
C MET A 24 2.50 -11.58 16.87
N LEU A 25 2.44 -11.28 15.55
CA LEU A 25 1.28 -10.58 14.97
C LEU A 25 0.01 -11.42 15.04
N LYS A 26 0.11 -12.75 14.83
CA LYS A 26 -1.01 -13.67 15.02
C LYS A 26 -1.49 -13.70 16.47
N GLU A 27 -0.56 -13.80 17.42
CA GLU A 27 -0.87 -13.77 18.87
C GLU A 27 -1.49 -12.44 19.30
N ALA A 28 -1.06 -11.32 18.71
CA ALA A 28 -1.66 -10.01 18.95
C ALA A 28 -3.10 -9.92 18.45
N GLY A 29 -3.50 -10.77 17.49
CA GLY A 29 -4.85 -10.85 16.94
C GLY A 29 -5.08 -10.05 15.66
N PHE A 30 -4.03 -9.87 14.84
CA PHE A 30 -4.17 -9.41 13.47
C PHE A 30 -4.83 -10.47 12.59
N ASP A 31 -5.63 -10.03 11.62
CA ASP A 31 -6.25 -10.92 10.62
C ASP A 31 -5.25 -11.31 9.53
N GLY A 32 -4.28 -10.45 9.24
CA GLY A 32 -3.28 -10.70 8.22
C GLY A 32 -2.13 -9.71 8.20
N VAL A 33 -1.30 -9.84 7.16
CA VAL A 33 -0.08 -9.06 6.95
C VAL A 33 0.04 -8.58 5.51
N GLU A 34 0.80 -7.50 5.30
CA GLU A 34 1.19 -7.04 3.97
C GLU A 34 2.66 -7.31 3.72
N ILE A 35 2.93 -8.07 2.64
CA ILE A 35 4.25 -8.60 2.31
C ILE A 35 4.95 -7.69 1.30
N PRO A 36 6.14 -7.13 1.62
CA PRO A 36 6.95 -6.43 0.63
C PRO A 36 7.44 -7.38 -0.47
N LEU A 37 7.19 -7.02 -1.74
CA LEU A 37 7.65 -7.75 -2.91
C LEU A 37 8.64 -6.90 -3.72
N PHE A 38 9.88 -6.76 -3.20
CA PHE A 38 10.94 -6.00 -3.87
C PHE A 38 11.96 -6.89 -4.59
N ALA A 39 12.19 -8.11 -4.10
CA ALA A 39 13.18 -9.04 -4.63
C ALA A 39 12.81 -10.50 -4.31
N TYR A 40 11.63 -10.96 -4.72
CA TYR A 40 11.18 -12.34 -4.51
C TYR A 40 11.10 -13.12 -5.82
N ASP A 41 11.22 -14.44 -5.70
CA ASP A 41 10.79 -15.36 -6.73
C ASP A 41 9.49 -16.10 -6.32
N VAL A 42 8.83 -16.71 -7.30
CA VAL A 42 7.55 -17.42 -7.11
C VAL A 42 7.68 -18.59 -6.11
N GLY A 43 8.85 -19.25 -6.06
CA GLY A 43 9.09 -20.36 -5.13
C GLY A 43 9.17 -19.90 -3.68
N GLN A 44 9.87 -18.79 -3.42
CA GLN A 44 9.93 -18.15 -2.10
C GLN A 44 8.54 -17.69 -1.65
N CYS A 45 7.79 -17.05 -2.55
CA CYS A 45 6.42 -16.62 -2.26
C CYS A 45 5.50 -17.81 -1.92
N ALA A 46 5.59 -18.91 -2.65
CA ALA A 46 4.82 -20.11 -2.35
C ALA A 46 5.18 -20.74 -1.00
N ALA A 47 6.45 -20.73 -0.60
CA ALA A 47 6.89 -21.20 0.71
C ALA A 47 6.38 -20.31 1.85
N LEU A 48 6.46 -18.99 1.70
CA LEU A 48 5.92 -18.02 2.66
C LEU A 48 4.39 -18.15 2.77
N GLY A 49 3.69 -18.31 1.63
CA GLY A 49 2.25 -18.54 1.61
C GLY A 49 1.81 -19.72 2.46
N LYS A 50 2.53 -20.85 2.40
CA LYS A 50 2.28 -22.02 3.27
C LYS A 50 2.46 -21.70 4.75
N LYS A 51 3.50 -20.96 5.11
CA LYS A 51 3.72 -20.53 6.51
C LYS A 51 2.57 -19.65 7.00
N LEU A 52 2.09 -18.72 6.17
CA LEU A 52 0.95 -17.86 6.51
C LEU A 52 -0.35 -18.66 6.65
N ASP A 53 -0.57 -19.68 5.79
CA ASP A 53 -1.70 -20.60 5.90
C ASP A 53 -1.66 -21.41 7.22
N GLU A 54 -0.49 -21.92 7.61
CA GLU A 54 -0.29 -22.62 8.89
C GLU A 54 -0.63 -21.74 10.10
N LEU A 55 -0.34 -20.45 10.03
CA LEU A 55 -0.66 -19.48 11.06
C LEU A 55 -2.12 -18.97 10.98
N GLY A 56 -2.80 -19.22 9.86
CA GLY A 56 -4.11 -18.64 9.58
C GLY A 56 -4.05 -17.11 9.49
N LEU A 57 -2.98 -16.56 8.89
CA LEU A 57 -2.84 -15.16 8.54
C LEU A 57 -3.21 -14.96 7.08
N GLU A 58 -4.17 -14.08 6.80
CA GLU A 58 -4.44 -13.60 5.46
C GLU A 58 -3.32 -12.62 5.02
N ARG A 59 -3.26 -12.27 3.74
CA ARG A 59 -2.17 -11.45 3.21
C ARG A 59 -2.55 -10.62 2.02
N THR A 60 -1.93 -9.45 1.96
CA THR A 60 -1.78 -8.59 0.78
C THR A 60 -0.30 -8.46 0.46
N ALA A 61 0.04 -7.80 -0.62
CA ALA A 61 1.42 -7.54 -0.98
C ALA A 61 1.61 -6.08 -1.40
N VAL A 62 2.82 -5.56 -1.23
CA VAL A 62 3.19 -4.19 -1.61
C VAL A 62 4.44 -4.17 -2.47
N THR A 63 4.46 -3.30 -3.49
CA THR A 63 5.63 -3.09 -4.35
C THR A 63 5.73 -1.64 -4.81
N VAL A 64 6.92 -1.25 -5.29
CA VAL A 64 7.23 0.08 -5.82
C VAL A 64 7.94 -0.04 -7.16
N ARG A 65 8.01 1.06 -7.92
CA ARG A 65 8.82 1.15 -9.15
C ARG A 65 9.87 2.25 -9.01
N ASN A 66 10.97 2.09 -9.75
CA ASN A 66 12.13 2.98 -9.75
C ASN A 66 12.28 3.68 -11.11
N GLU A 67 13.35 4.45 -11.29
CA GLU A 67 13.60 5.19 -12.52
C GLU A 67 13.76 4.27 -13.73
N GLU A 68 14.45 3.13 -13.56
CA GLU A 68 14.76 2.17 -14.63
C GLU A 68 13.55 1.32 -15.07
N ASP A 69 12.48 1.32 -14.27
CA ASP A 69 11.27 0.54 -14.51
C ASP A 69 10.00 1.39 -14.34
N ASN A 70 10.09 2.67 -14.72
CA ASN A 70 9.02 3.65 -14.57
C ASN A 70 7.89 3.47 -15.61
N PRO A 71 6.65 3.08 -15.22
CA PRO A 71 5.54 2.84 -16.15
C PRO A 71 5.04 4.07 -16.91
N ILE A 72 5.49 5.28 -16.55
CA ILE A 72 5.14 6.54 -17.23
C ILE A 72 6.35 7.17 -17.95
N SER A 73 7.47 6.47 -18.07
CA SER A 73 8.67 6.96 -18.73
C SER A 73 8.39 7.34 -20.21
N PRO A 74 9.00 8.40 -20.76
CA PRO A 74 8.93 8.66 -22.20
C PRO A 74 9.61 7.56 -23.03
N ASP A 75 10.53 6.79 -22.43
CA ASP A 75 11.17 5.62 -23.06
C ASP A 75 10.25 4.39 -22.95
N GLU A 76 9.83 3.87 -24.09
CA GLU A 76 8.97 2.70 -24.19
C GLU A 76 9.60 1.44 -23.56
N THR A 77 10.92 1.31 -23.65
CA THR A 77 11.63 0.15 -23.07
C THR A 77 11.58 0.18 -21.54
N VAL A 78 11.72 1.36 -20.94
CA VAL A 78 11.61 1.56 -19.50
C VAL A 78 10.17 1.31 -19.03
N ARG A 79 9.15 1.79 -19.78
CA ARG A 79 7.75 1.49 -19.48
C ARG A 79 7.45 0.00 -19.52
N ALA A 80 7.95 -0.69 -20.56
CA ALA A 80 7.78 -2.14 -20.70
C ALA A 80 8.41 -2.91 -19.53
N ALA A 81 9.62 -2.52 -19.11
CA ALA A 81 10.27 -3.11 -17.93
C ALA A 81 9.39 -2.96 -16.67
N GLY A 82 8.79 -1.78 -16.43
CA GLY A 82 7.89 -1.56 -15.30
C GLY A 82 6.63 -2.41 -15.35
N VAL A 83 6.03 -2.56 -16.52
CA VAL A 83 4.88 -3.46 -16.74
C VAL A 83 5.26 -4.91 -16.45
N ASP A 84 6.42 -5.37 -16.93
CA ASP A 84 6.88 -6.75 -16.74
C ASP A 84 7.21 -7.05 -15.28
N LEU A 85 7.85 -6.13 -14.56
CA LEU A 85 8.12 -6.28 -13.13
C LEU A 85 6.84 -6.29 -12.29
N ASN A 86 5.83 -5.47 -12.66
CA ASN A 86 4.52 -5.53 -12.01
C ASN A 86 3.83 -6.88 -12.25
N LYS A 87 3.93 -7.46 -13.45
CA LYS A 87 3.41 -8.80 -13.75
C LYS A 87 4.12 -9.89 -12.95
N GLN A 88 5.44 -9.81 -12.81
CA GLN A 88 6.20 -10.73 -11.95
C GLN A 88 5.78 -10.63 -10.48
N ALA A 89 5.52 -9.41 -9.97
CA ALA A 89 4.97 -9.23 -8.62
C ALA A 89 3.59 -9.88 -8.48
N LEU A 90 2.75 -9.84 -9.51
CA LEU A 90 1.45 -10.52 -9.53
C LEU A 90 1.56 -12.04 -9.53
N ASP A 91 2.53 -12.61 -10.26
CA ASP A 91 2.83 -14.04 -10.21
C ASP A 91 3.27 -14.46 -8.79
N CYS A 92 4.04 -13.61 -8.12
CA CYS A 92 4.39 -13.78 -6.71
C CYS A 92 3.17 -13.67 -5.79
N CYS A 93 2.27 -12.70 -6.01
CA CYS A 93 1.01 -12.59 -5.27
C CYS A 93 0.17 -13.86 -5.40
N GLN A 94 0.01 -14.39 -6.61
CA GLN A 94 -0.72 -15.64 -6.85
C GLN A 94 -0.09 -16.81 -6.06
N ALA A 95 1.22 -16.97 -6.12
CA ALA A 95 1.93 -18.03 -5.40
C ALA A 95 1.87 -17.88 -3.88
N LEU A 96 1.91 -16.62 -3.40
CA LEU A 96 1.75 -16.25 -2.00
C LEU A 96 0.31 -16.48 -1.50
N GLY A 97 -0.68 -16.43 -2.39
CA GLY A 97 -2.10 -16.42 -2.07
C GLY A 97 -2.59 -15.05 -1.58
N ALA A 98 -1.99 -13.96 -2.09
CA ALA A 98 -2.41 -12.60 -1.79
C ALA A 98 -3.53 -12.15 -2.73
N ASP A 99 -4.56 -11.48 -2.18
CA ASP A 99 -5.70 -10.99 -2.94
C ASP A 99 -5.44 -9.61 -3.59
N PHE A 100 -4.50 -8.84 -3.04
CA PHE A 100 -4.18 -7.49 -3.47
C PHE A 100 -2.67 -7.29 -3.67
N LEU A 101 -2.33 -6.55 -4.75
CA LEU A 101 -1.03 -5.90 -4.92
C LEU A 101 -1.22 -4.41 -4.70
N CYS A 102 -0.62 -3.88 -3.64
CA CYS A 102 -0.73 -2.50 -3.16
C CYS A 102 0.53 -1.70 -3.49
N GLY A 103 0.44 -0.38 -3.41
CA GLY A 103 1.59 0.52 -3.45
C GLY A 103 1.66 1.45 -4.67
N PRO A 104 2.73 2.26 -4.74
CA PRO A 104 2.91 3.27 -5.78
C PRO A 104 3.64 2.70 -7.02
N PHE A 105 3.21 1.56 -7.51
CA PHE A 105 3.83 0.87 -8.66
C PHE A 105 3.40 1.43 -10.03
N HIS A 106 2.64 2.51 -10.04
CA HIS A 106 2.15 3.21 -11.24
C HIS A 106 3.20 4.14 -11.88
N SER A 107 4.18 4.58 -11.10
CA SER A 107 5.27 5.47 -11.54
C SER A 107 6.50 5.31 -10.65
N ALA A 108 7.64 5.88 -11.06
CA ALA A 108 8.87 5.82 -10.27
C ALA A 108 8.75 6.66 -9.00
N LEU A 109 9.08 6.05 -7.85
CA LEU A 109 9.10 6.69 -6.53
C LEU A 109 10.29 7.68 -6.45
N GLY A 110 10.01 8.92 -6.02
CA GLY A 110 11.04 9.93 -5.78
C GLY A 110 11.67 10.53 -7.04
N ILE A 111 11.15 10.25 -8.23
CA ILE A 111 11.60 10.80 -9.50
C ILE A 111 10.61 11.87 -9.97
N PHE A 112 11.12 13.05 -10.32
CA PHE A 112 10.31 14.23 -10.63
C PHE A 112 10.70 14.84 -11.97
N SER A 113 9.70 15.18 -12.79
CA SER A 113 9.88 15.88 -14.07
C SER A 113 10.15 17.38 -13.90
N GLY A 114 9.90 17.94 -12.71
CA GLY A 114 9.94 19.38 -12.45
C GLY A 114 8.65 20.11 -12.83
N ALA A 115 7.62 19.39 -13.27
CA ALA A 115 6.28 19.89 -13.59
C ALA A 115 5.22 18.87 -13.15
N GLY A 116 3.94 19.22 -13.23
CA GLY A 116 2.86 18.24 -13.07
C GLY A 116 2.80 17.25 -14.23
N PRO A 117 2.02 16.16 -14.10
CA PRO A 117 1.92 15.11 -15.13
C PRO A 117 1.41 15.69 -16.46
N THR A 118 2.02 15.25 -17.55
CA THR A 118 1.59 15.58 -18.90
C THR A 118 0.45 14.66 -19.36
N ALA A 119 -0.24 15.05 -20.43
CA ALA A 119 -1.27 14.20 -21.04
C ALA A 119 -0.70 12.87 -21.56
N ASP A 120 0.54 12.88 -22.06
CA ASP A 120 1.23 11.68 -22.53
C ASP A 120 1.55 10.73 -21.38
N GLU A 121 2.07 11.24 -20.25
CA GLU A 121 2.35 10.43 -19.04
C GLU A 121 1.06 9.82 -18.48
N LEU A 122 -0.05 10.56 -18.45
CA LEU A 122 -1.35 10.04 -18.04
C LEU A 122 -1.83 8.91 -18.96
N SER A 123 -1.66 9.06 -20.28
CA SER A 123 -1.99 8.04 -21.26
C SER A 123 -1.11 6.79 -21.12
N TRP A 124 0.22 6.98 -21.06
CA TRP A 124 1.17 5.86 -20.87
C TRP A 124 0.93 5.10 -19.57
N GLY A 125 0.68 5.85 -18.49
CA GLY A 125 0.35 5.26 -17.18
C GLY A 125 -0.94 4.43 -17.23
N ALA A 126 -1.99 4.94 -17.87
CA ALA A 126 -3.25 4.22 -18.01
C ALA A 126 -3.08 2.95 -18.85
N ASP A 127 -2.35 3.01 -19.98
CA ASP A 127 -2.08 1.84 -20.82
C ASP A 127 -1.21 0.81 -20.08
N SER A 128 -0.19 1.26 -19.35
CA SER A 128 0.67 0.39 -18.52
C SER A 128 -0.15 -0.31 -17.43
N MET A 129 -0.97 0.43 -16.68
CA MET A 129 -1.79 -0.14 -15.61
C MET A 129 -2.89 -1.06 -16.15
N ARG A 130 -3.45 -0.79 -17.32
CA ARG A 130 -4.41 -1.70 -17.99
C ARG A 130 -3.75 -3.03 -18.33
N ALA A 131 -2.54 -3.02 -18.92
CA ALA A 131 -1.79 -4.24 -19.23
C ALA A 131 -1.40 -5.05 -17.98
N VAL A 132 -1.14 -4.37 -16.86
CA VAL A 132 -0.90 -5.02 -15.56
C VAL A 132 -2.20 -5.58 -14.97
N ALA A 133 -3.31 -4.86 -15.07
CA ALA A 133 -4.62 -5.28 -14.57
C ALA A 133 -5.19 -6.49 -15.33
N GLU A 134 -4.96 -6.57 -16.65
CA GLU A 134 -5.28 -7.75 -17.45
C GLU A 134 -4.54 -8.99 -16.93
N HIS A 135 -3.25 -8.86 -16.59
CA HIS A 135 -2.49 -9.95 -15.97
C HIS A 135 -2.99 -10.28 -14.55
N ALA A 136 -3.28 -9.25 -13.75
CA ALA A 136 -3.84 -9.41 -12.41
C ALA A 136 -5.12 -10.25 -12.41
N ALA A 137 -5.98 -10.05 -13.41
CA ALA A 137 -7.19 -10.86 -13.59
C ALA A 137 -6.88 -12.35 -13.80
N THR A 138 -5.79 -12.69 -14.49
CA THR A 138 -5.37 -14.09 -14.68
C THR A 138 -4.81 -14.72 -13.39
N CYS A 139 -4.24 -13.90 -12.51
CA CYS A 139 -3.71 -14.32 -11.21
C CYS A 139 -4.78 -14.34 -10.10
N GLY A 140 -5.98 -13.82 -10.35
CA GLY A 140 -7.02 -13.66 -9.33
C GLY A 140 -6.70 -12.55 -8.31
N VAL A 141 -5.84 -11.58 -8.68
CA VAL A 141 -5.36 -10.50 -7.84
C VAL A 141 -6.00 -9.18 -8.27
N THR A 142 -6.24 -8.28 -7.33
CA THR A 142 -6.69 -6.90 -7.61
C THR A 142 -5.55 -5.92 -7.32
N LEU A 143 -5.33 -4.97 -8.23
CA LEU A 143 -4.41 -3.86 -8.01
C LEU A 143 -5.06 -2.83 -7.08
N ALA A 144 -4.31 -2.38 -6.08
CA ALA A 144 -4.67 -1.27 -5.21
C ALA A 144 -3.63 -0.16 -5.38
N VAL A 145 -3.83 0.70 -6.39
CA VAL A 145 -2.90 1.78 -6.75
C VAL A 145 -2.89 2.84 -5.67
N GLU A 146 -1.70 3.18 -5.19
CA GLU A 146 -1.48 4.17 -4.14
C GLU A 146 -1.10 5.53 -4.71
N TYR A 147 -1.80 6.60 -4.33
CA TYR A 147 -1.28 7.94 -4.53
C TYR A 147 -0.38 8.36 -3.37
N LEU A 148 0.64 9.14 -3.66
CA LEU A 148 1.59 9.63 -2.67
C LEU A 148 1.55 11.14 -2.56
N ASN A 149 2.05 11.65 -1.44
CA ASN A 149 2.27 13.08 -1.28
C ASN A 149 3.28 13.63 -2.31
N ARG A 150 3.22 14.93 -2.57
CA ARG A 150 4.03 15.67 -3.58
C ARG A 150 5.53 15.61 -3.38
N PHE A 151 6.00 15.16 -2.22
CA PHE A 151 7.44 15.04 -1.93
C PHE A 151 8.00 13.68 -2.31
N GLU A 152 7.11 12.72 -2.60
CA GLU A 152 7.45 11.36 -2.97
C GLU A 152 7.04 10.99 -4.40
N CYS A 153 6.01 11.64 -4.95
CA CYS A 153 5.54 11.44 -6.31
C CYS A 153 4.97 12.76 -6.88
N TYR A 154 4.99 12.92 -8.21
CA TYR A 154 4.31 14.05 -8.87
C TYR A 154 3.12 13.61 -9.75
N PHE A 155 2.98 12.31 -9.99
CA PHE A 155 2.02 11.77 -10.95
C PHE A 155 0.60 11.68 -10.38
N LEU A 156 0.41 10.99 -9.24
CA LEU A 156 -0.87 10.89 -8.54
C LEU A 156 -0.68 11.37 -7.10
N ASN A 157 -1.37 12.45 -6.71
CA ASN A 157 -1.18 13.08 -5.41
C ASN A 157 -2.47 13.21 -4.58
N THR A 158 -3.65 13.03 -5.15
CA THR A 158 -4.91 13.16 -4.41
C THR A 158 -5.86 12.01 -4.70
N ALA A 159 -6.77 11.75 -3.77
CA ALA A 159 -7.80 10.74 -3.90
C ALA A 159 -8.64 10.94 -5.17
N GLU A 160 -9.07 12.19 -5.43
CA GLU A 160 -9.89 12.51 -6.62
C GLU A 160 -9.13 12.28 -7.93
N ASN A 161 -7.85 12.70 -8.01
CA ASN A 161 -7.05 12.51 -9.23
C ASN A 161 -6.79 11.02 -9.49
N THR A 162 -6.57 10.25 -8.42
CA THR A 162 -6.35 8.81 -8.52
C THR A 162 -7.63 8.08 -8.93
N ALA A 163 -8.78 8.43 -8.37
CA ALA A 163 -10.07 7.87 -8.80
C ALA A 163 -10.32 8.09 -10.31
N ARG A 164 -10.09 9.30 -10.82
CA ARG A 164 -10.18 9.61 -12.26
C ARG A 164 -9.16 8.82 -13.10
N PHE A 165 -7.96 8.60 -12.58
CA PHE A 165 -6.97 7.77 -13.25
C PHE A 165 -7.43 6.31 -13.32
N ILE A 166 -7.99 5.74 -12.25
CA ILE A 166 -8.57 4.39 -12.23
C ILE A 166 -9.71 4.28 -13.26
N GLU A 167 -10.58 5.27 -13.35
CA GLU A 167 -11.63 5.34 -14.39
C GLU A 167 -11.03 5.34 -15.81
N THR A 168 -9.91 6.03 -16.02
CA THR A 168 -9.19 6.06 -17.31
C THR A 168 -8.55 4.72 -17.65
N VAL A 169 -8.02 3.98 -16.66
CA VAL A 169 -7.52 2.61 -16.82
C VAL A 169 -8.65 1.68 -17.27
N ASP A 170 -9.87 1.88 -16.78
CA ASP A 170 -11.09 1.16 -17.17
C ASP A 170 -10.91 -0.38 -17.15
N HIS A 171 -10.50 -0.91 -15.99
CA HIS A 171 -10.35 -2.36 -15.79
C HIS A 171 -10.82 -2.78 -14.39
N PRO A 172 -11.66 -3.85 -14.26
CA PRO A 172 -12.22 -4.24 -12.96
C PRO A 172 -11.20 -4.62 -11.90
N ASN A 173 -10.05 -5.17 -12.30
CA ASN A 173 -8.94 -5.51 -11.39
C ASN A 173 -7.98 -4.34 -11.13
N CYS A 174 -8.26 -3.13 -11.64
CA CYS A 174 -7.51 -1.92 -11.27
C CYS A 174 -8.38 -1.08 -10.35
N LYS A 175 -7.98 -1.01 -9.10
CA LYS A 175 -8.59 -0.26 -8.01
C LYS A 175 -7.54 0.60 -7.37
N MET A 176 -7.90 1.33 -6.33
CA MET A 176 -6.96 2.17 -5.58
C MET A 176 -6.99 1.88 -4.09
N MET A 177 -5.98 2.36 -3.42
CA MET A 177 -5.94 2.43 -1.97
C MET A 177 -5.89 3.88 -1.49
N TYR A 178 -6.24 4.06 -0.21
CA TYR A 178 -6.19 5.33 0.49
C TYR A 178 -5.19 5.21 1.64
N ASP A 179 -4.21 6.11 1.70
CA ASP A 179 -3.26 6.18 2.82
C ASP A 179 -3.49 7.47 3.61
N THR A 180 -3.70 7.34 4.91
CA THR A 180 -4.00 8.45 5.82
C THR A 180 -2.82 9.41 5.99
N PHE A 181 -1.57 8.96 5.85
CA PHE A 181 -0.40 9.83 5.87
C PHE A 181 -0.34 10.74 4.65
N HIS A 182 -0.49 10.17 3.45
CA HIS A 182 -0.47 10.93 2.22
C HIS A 182 -1.64 11.91 2.14
N ALA A 183 -2.82 11.46 2.53
CA ALA A 183 -4.02 12.27 2.60
C ALA A 183 -3.88 13.44 3.59
N ASN A 184 -3.30 13.20 4.76
CA ASN A 184 -3.06 14.25 5.76
C ASN A 184 -2.15 15.40 5.25
N ILE A 185 -1.32 15.12 4.25
CA ILE A 185 -0.44 16.12 3.63
C ILE A 185 -1.15 16.85 2.48
N GLU A 186 -1.89 16.11 1.64
CA GLU A 186 -2.35 16.61 0.34
C GLU A 186 -3.80 17.09 0.34
N GLU A 187 -4.67 16.48 1.15
CA GLU A 187 -6.10 16.72 1.07
C GLU A 187 -6.53 17.95 1.89
N LYS A 188 -7.43 18.74 1.34
CA LYS A 188 -8.00 19.90 2.02
C LYS A 188 -9.16 19.54 2.94
N GLY A 189 -9.80 18.42 2.69
CA GLY A 189 -10.91 17.88 3.46
C GLY A 189 -10.91 16.36 3.40
N ILE A 190 -10.65 15.72 4.53
CA ILE A 190 -10.51 14.25 4.63
C ILE A 190 -11.80 13.54 4.20
N ALA A 191 -12.96 14.01 4.68
CA ALA A 191 -14.24 13.43 4.33
C ALA A 191 -14.54 13.49 2.82
N ASP A 192 -14.26 14.63 2.20
CA ASP A 192 -14.50 14.82 0.76
C ASP A 192 -13.56 13.94 -0.07
N ALA A 193 -12.29 13.80 0.35
CA ALA A 193 -11.31 12.95 -0.31
C ALA A 193 -11.75 11.47 -0.26
N ILE A 194 -12.14 10.96 0.91
CA ILE A 194 -12.60 9.56 1.06
C ILE A 194 -13.86 9.32 0.22
N ARG A 195 -14.83 10.24 0.22
CA ARG A 195 -16.04 10.10 -0.61
C ARG A 195 -15.72 10.10 -2.11
N ALA A 196 -14.77 10.95 -2.53
CA ALA A 196 -14.38 11.07 -3.95
C ALA A 196 -13.77 9.78 -4.51
N CYS A 197 -13.16 8.94 -3.68
CA CYS A 197 -12.53 7.70 -4.12
C CYS A 197 -13.23 6.42 -3.65
N SER A 198 -14.30 6.52 -2.87
CA SER A 198 -14.94 5.37 -2.18
C SER A 198 -15.35 4.21 -3.09
N GLU A 199 -15.81 4.50 -4.32
CA GLU A 199 -16.21 3.46 -5.30
C GLU A 199 -15.03 2.64 -5.82
N HIS A 200 -13.82 3.17 -5.70
CA HIS A 200 -12.60 2.54 -6.21
C HIS A 200 -11.67 2.06 -5.10
N THR A 201 -11.90 2.45 -3.84
CA THR A 201 -11.02 2.12 -2.71
C THR A 201 -11.28 0.71 -2.20
N VAL A 202 -10.26 -0.14 -2.27
CA VAL A 202 -10.33 -1.55 -1.81
C VAL A 202 -9.37 -1.85 -0.66
N HIS A 203 -8.45 -0.93 -0.36
CA HIS A 203 -7.42 -1.07 0.66
C HIS A 203 -7.14 0.29 1.32
N VAL A 204 -6.89 0.30 2.63
CA VAL A 204 -6.58 1.53 3.39
C VAL A 204 -5.34 1.30 4.24
N HIS A 205 -4.33 2.15 4.07
CA HIS A 205 -3.23 2.26 5.02
C HIS A 205 -3.61 3.20 6.17
N ILE A 206 -3.49 2.69 7.38
CA ILE A 206 -3.64 3.43 8.64
C ILE A 206 -2.23 3.84 9.08
N SER A 207 -1.84 5.05 8.74
CA SER A 207 -0.50 5.58 8.92
C SER A 207 -0.56 6.95 9.58
N GLU A 208 0.25 7.18 10.62
CA GLU A 208 0.27 8.45 11.36
C GLU A 208 1.03 9.53 10.57
N ASN A 209 0.82 10.79 10.91
CA ASN A 209 1.47 11.93 10.26
C ASN A 209 3.01 11.92 10.33
N ASP A 210 3.59 11.15 11.21
CA ASP A 210 5.04 10.96 11.35
C ASP A 210 5.50 9.52 11.07
N ARG A 211 4.61 8.68 10.50
CA ARG A 211 4.85 7.26 10.21
C ARG A 211 5.12 6.39 11.45
N SER A 212 4.75 6.86 12.66
CA SER A 212 4.84 6.09 13.90
C SER A 212 3.51 5.39 14.25
N THR A 213 3.24 5.21 15.55
CA THR A 213 2.03 4.53 16.04
C THR A 213 0.77 5.34 15.73
N PRO A 214 -0.18 4.84 14.93
CA PRO A 214 -1.45 5.50 14.68
C PRO A 214 -2.20 5.89 15.97
N GLY A 215 -2.75 7.10 15.96
CA GLY A 215 -3.47 7.67 17.11
C GLY A 215 -2.57 8.42 18.09
N THR A 216 -1.26 8.50 17.87
CA THR A 216 -0.33 9.26 18.73
C THR A 216 0.06 10.63 18.17
N GLY A 217 -0.31 10.92 16.93
CA GLY A 217 -0.04 12.17 16.23
C GLY A 217 -1.26 13.06 16.07
N HIS A 218 -1.48 13.57 14.86
CA HIS A 218 -2.56 14.54 14.58
C HIS A 218 -3.35 14.27 13.30
N VAL A 219 -3.30 13.07 12.73
CA VAL A 219 -4.22 12.67 11.66
C VAL A 219 -5.66 12.81 12.16
N ASP A 220 -6.56 13.31 11.32
CA ASP A 220 -7.98 13.45 11.68
C ASP A 220 -8.69 12.07 11.64
N TRP A 221 -8.45 11.30 12.69
CA TRP A 221 -8.95 9.93 12.83
C TRP A 221 -10.46 9.86 12.92
N ASP A 222 -11.08 10.80 13.64
CA ASP A 222 -12.54 10.81 13.79
C ASP A 222 -13.20 10.97 12.43
N THR A 223 -12.82 11.98 11.65
CA THR A 223 -13.35 12.18 10.30
C THR A 223 -13.02 11.01 9.38
N THR A 224 -11.81 10.44 9.47
CA THR A 224 -11.39 9.30 8.66
C THR A 224 -12.26 8.08 8.89
N PHE A 225 -12.36 7.61 10.13
CA PHE A 225 -13.15 6.41 10.45
C PHE A 225 -14.65 6.62 10.25
N ASP A 226 -15.18 7.81 10.58
CA ASP A 226 -16.59 8.14 10.36
C ASP A 226 -16.94 8.06 8.87
N THR A 227 -16.09 8.63 8.01
CA THR A 227 -16.37 8.66 6.56
C THR A 227 -16.16 7.29 5.92
N LEU A 228 -15.14 6.52 6.32
CA LEU A 228 -14.98 5.13 5.86
C LEU A 228 -16.21 4.28 6.22
N LYS A 229 -16.77 4.47 7.42
CA LYS A 229 -17.98 3.78 7.83
C LYS A 229 -19.21 4.24 7.04
N GLU A 230 -19.37 5.56 6.85
CA GLU A 230 -20.46 6.18 6.08
C GLU A 230 -20.48 5.68 4.64
N THR A 231 -19.31 5.55 4.01
CA THR A 231 -19.17 5.06 2.63
C THR A 231 -19.30 3.55 2.49
N GLY A 232 -19.47 2.81 3.59
CA GLY A 232 -19.65 1.36 3.59
C GLY A 232 -18.36 0.59 3.29
N TYR A 233 -17.20 1.15 3.61
CA TYR A 233 -15.94 0.47 3.41
C TYR A 233 -15.81 -0.80 4.27
N GLU A 234 -15.50 -1.94 3.65
CA GLU A 234 -15.38 -3.26 4.31
C GLU A 234 -14.06 -3.99 3.96
N GLY A 235 -13.08 -3.28 3.40
CA GLY A 235 -11.79 -3.83 3.00
C GLY A 235 -10.79 -4.01 4.15
N TRP A 236 -9.49 -3.91 3.82
CA TRP A 236 -8.39 -3.95 4.76
C TRP A 236 -8.13 -2.58 5.40
N MET A 237 -7.90 -2.56 6.69
CA MET A 237 -7.19 -1.50 7.40
C MET A 237 -5.82 -2.03 7.79
N MET A 238 -4.81 -1.61 7.04
CA MET A 238 -3.43 -2.08 7.16
C MET A 238 -2.59 -1.02 7.85
N VAL A 239 -2.00 -1.33 8.99
CA VAL A 239 -1.05 -0.41 9.62
C VAL A 239 0.19 -0.29 8.75
N GLU A 240 0.52 0.94 8.35
CA GLU A 240 1.81 1.25 7.74
C GLU A 240 2.58 2.21 8.64
N ALA A 241 3.75 1.78 9.06
CA ALA A 241 4.64 2.56 9.92
C ALA A 241 6.09 2.28 9.54
N PHE A 242 6.96 3.26 9.77
CA PHE A 242 8.38 3.14 9.46
C PHE A 242 9.23 3.48 10.67
N GLY A 243 10.41 2.85 10.73
CA GLY A 243 11.34 3.01 11.82
C GLY A 243 12.80 3.01 11.35
N LEU A 244 13.70 2.79 12.29
CA LEU A 244 15.14 2.78 12.04
C LEU A 244 15.71 1.37 11.84
N ALA A 245 14.86 0.33 11.82
CA ALA A 245 15.30 -1.06 11.64
C ALA A 245 15.93 -1.29 10.25
N LEU A 246 15.42 -0.59 9.22
CA LEU A 246 15.91 -0.65 7.85
C LEU A 246 16.51 0.71 7.45
N PRO A 247 17.85 0.88 7.50
CA PRO A 247 18.48 2.19 7.23
C PRO A 247 18.16 2.78 5.85
N GLU A 248 18.08 1.95 4.81
CA GLU A 248 17.77 2.40 3.45
C GLU A 248 16.31 2.89 3.35
N LEU A 249 15.38 2.18 3.96
CA LEU A 249 13.97 2.58 4.01
C LEU A 249 13.80 3.83 4.88
N ALA A 250 14.46 3.90 6.02
CA ALA A 250 14.46 5.09 6.88
C ALA A 250 14.97 6.33 6.12
N ALA A 251 16.02 6.18 5.32
CA ALA A 251 16.52 7.25 4.45
C ALA A 251 15.53 7.63 3.34
N ALA A 252 14.88 6.64 2.71
CA ALA A 252 13.88 6.86 1.67
C ALA A 252 12.64 7.57 2.23
N THR A 253 12.16 7.17 3.40
CA THR A 253 10.96 7.71 4.07
C THR A 253 11.26 8.91 5.00
N LYS A 254 12.53 9.34 5.09
CA LYS A 254 13.00 10.48 5.90
C LYS A 254 12.77 10.30 7.41
N ILE A 255 12.90 9.07 7.90
CA ILE A 255 12.82 8.75 9.32
C ILE A 255 14.22 8.94 9.95
N TRP A 256 14.39 9.98 10.77
CA TRP A 256 15.67 10.38 11.32
C TRP A 256 15.80 10.20 12.85
N ARG A 257 14.72 9.75 13.50
CA ARG A 257 14.68 9.56 14.95
C ARG A 257 13.80 8.36 15.32
N ARG A 258 14.01 7.79 16.49
CA ARG A 258 13.09 6.82 17.09
C ARG A 258 11.83 7.56 17.57
N MET A 259 10.65 7.03 17.23
CA MET A 259 9.34 7.65 17.50
C MET A 259 8.40 6.75 18.32
N TYR A 260 8.81 5.51 18.58
CA TYR A 260 8.08 4.50 19.36
C TYR A 260 9.08 3.66 20.16
N GLU A 261 8.61 2.90 21.16
CA GLU A 261 9.44 2.11 22.06
C GLU A 261 10.03 0.86 21.36
N SER A 262 9.16 0.08 20.72
CA SER A 262 9.53 -1.09 19.93
C SER A 262 8.52 -1.35 18.82
N GLU A 263 8.93 -2.10 17.80
CA GLU A 263 8.08 -2.50 16.67
C GLU A 263 6.89 -3.35 17.16
N GLU A 264 7.10 -4.23 18.14
CA GLU A 264 6.02 -5.02 18.75
C GLU A 264 5.02 -4.13 19.48
N GLN A 265 5.49 -3.17 20.29
CA GLN A 265 4.63 -2.20 20.99
C GLN A 265 3.78 -1.42 19.98
N LEU A 266 4.43 -0.87 18.91
CA LEU A 266 3.73 -0.15 17.85
C LEU A 266 2.63 -1.02 17.23
N ALA A 267 2.93 -2.27 16.87
CA ALA A 267 1.96 -3.17 16.25
C ALA A 267 0.74 -3.42 17.16
N ARG A 268 0.97 -3.75 18.45
CA ARG A 268 -0.10 -4.02 19.42
C ARG A 268 -0.97 -2.79 19.69
N ASP A 269 -0.36 -1.63 19.86
CA ASP A 269 -1.07 -0.38 20.12
C ASP A 269 -1.89 0.05 18.90
N SER A 270 -1.33 -0.07 17.69
CA SER A 270 -2.01 0.24 16.44
C SER A 270 -3.25 -0.64 16.23
N LEU A 271 -3.14 -1.94 16.49
CA LEU A 271 -4.28 -2.85 16.39
C LEU A 271 -5.38 -2.49 17.39
N SER A 272 -4.99 -2.21 18.63
CA SER A 272 -5.92 -1.77 19.70
C SER A 272 -6.62 -0.47 19.30
N PHE A 273 -5.87 0.48 18.76
CA PHE A 273 -6.40 1.75 18.26
C PHE A 273 -7.42 1.51 17.14
N MET A 274 -7.08 0.81 16.07
CA MET A 274 -7.97 0.56 14.94
C MET A 274 -9.27 -0.14 15.38
N LYS A 275 -9.16 -1.20 16.20
CA LYS A 275 -10.32 -1.94 16.69
C LYS A 275 -11.22 -1.07 17.56
N SER A 276 -10.62 -0.25 18.45
CA SER A 276 -11.35 0.68 19.30
C SER A 276 -12.09 1.74 18.49
N GLU A 277 -11.40 2.39 17.54
CA GLU A 277 -11.99 3.44 16.69
C GLU A 277 -13.12 2.88 15.83
N TRP A 278 -12.92 1.70 15.23
CA TRP A 278 -13.96 1.08 14.41
C TRP A 278 -15.20 0.67 15.23
N ALA A 279 -14.98 0.12 16.44
CA ALA A 279 -16.07 -0.31 17.33
C ALA A 279 -16.92 0.85 17.87
N LYS A 280 -16.35 2.05 18.06
CA LYS A 280 -17.09 3.25 18.48
C LYS A 280 -18.19 3.65 17.49
N ARG A 281 -18.10 3.21 16.26
CA ARG A 281 -18.99 3.60 15.14
C ARG A 281 -20.07 2.55 14.83
N GLY A 282 -20.25 1.57 15.66
CA GLY A 282 -21.34 0.59 15.63
C GLY A 282 -21.06 -0.63 14.78
#